data_02b7252250bc9037a52c1a376ba79fda
#
_entry.id   02b7252250bc9037a52c1a376ba79fda
#
_cell.length_a   1.000
_cell.length_b   1.000
_cell.length_c   1.000
_cell.angle_alpha   90.00
_cell.angle_beta   90.00
_cell.angle_gamma   90.00
#
_symmetry.space_group_name_H-M   'P 1'
#
loop_
_entity.id
_entity.type
_entity.pdbx_description
1 polymer ?
#
loop_
_entity_poly.entity_id
_entity_poly.type
_entity_poly.pdbx_seq_one_letter_code
_entity_poly.pdbx_strand_id
1 'polypeptide(L)'
;MKFAIVSATAAALLLSACTTNPYTGEQQVSKGLLGAGTGAAVGAAAGALLGHTTSLKTRKAALVGAGLGALAGGGIGMYMDNQEAKLRQRLANSGVSVTRVGDSNVLNMPSNITFDSDRSDVKPGFYDTLNSVAIVFQEYNQTLIDVVGHTDSDGSADYNGDLSRRRASSVARYLTAQQLDPNRFSVEGRGEEEPIATNASAEGKARNRRVEITIQPLT
;
A
#
# COMPACT_ATOMS: atom_id res chain seq x y z
N MET A 1 39.74 41.44 13.72
CA MET A 1 38.32 41.50 14.03
C MET A 1 37.50 41.20 12.79
N LYS A 2 37.24 39.92 12.46
CA LYS A 2 36.32 39.48 11.38
C LYS A 2 36.05 37.96 11.55
N PHE A 3 35.32 37.56 12.56
CA PHE A 3 34.75 36.18 12.69
C PHE A 3 33.63 36.22 13.72
N ALA A 4 32.46 36.61 13.33
CA ALA A 4 31.23 36.38 14.12
C ALA A 4 29.96 36.78 13.34
N ILE A 5 29.66 36.20 12.19
CA ILE A 5 28.32 36.28 11.57
C ILE A 5 28.12 35.02 10.71
N VAL A 6 28.04 33.84 11.28
CA VAL A 6 27.58 32.62 10.54
C VAL A 6 26.68 31.70 11.39
N SER A 7 26.37 32.07 12.63
CA SER A 7 25.66 31.14 13.52
C SER A 7 24.15 31.40 13.74
N ALA A 8 23.53 32.34 13.01
CA ALA A 8 22.15 32.75 13.27
C ALA A 8 21.10 32.25 12.25
N THR A 9 21.49 31.59 11.16
CA THR A 9 20.54 31.18 10.10
C THR A 9 20.09 29.72 10.16
N ALA A 10 20.63 28.90 11.06
CA ALA A 10 20.25 27.47 11.16
C ALA A 10 19.01 27.20 12.03
N ALA A 11 18.55 28.16 12.85
CA ALA A 11 17.45 27.93 13.79
C ALA A 11 16.05 28.22 13.21
N ALA A 12 15.94 28.89 12.07
CA ALA A 12 14.64 29.30 11.49
C ALA A 12 13.95 28.24 10.60
N LEU A 13 14.63 27.12 10.28
CA LEU A 13 14.10 26.10 9.36
C LEU A 13 13.34 24.94 10.06
N LEU A 14 13.26 24.92 11.38
CA LEU A 14 12.61 23.85 12.11
C LEU A 14 11.10 24.06 12.37
N LEU A 15 10.53 25.23 12.04
CA LEU A 15 9.16 25.61 12.36
C LEU A 15 8.12 25.23 11.29
N SER A 16 8.53 24.72 10.12
CA SER A 16 7.61 24.36 9.04
C SER A 16 7.43 22.83 8.84
N ALA A 17 7.85 22.03 9.81
CA ALA A 17 7.86 20.57 9.70
C ALA A 17 6.54 19.87 10.08
N CYS A 18 5.53 20.63 10.53
CA CYS A 18 4.23 20.07 10.89
C CYS A 18 3.23 20.36 9.77
N THR A 19 2.73 19.31 9.13
CA THR A 19 1.59 19.38 8.22
C THR A 19 0.34 18.89 8.94
N THR A 20 -0.77 19.61 8.76
CA THR A 20 -2.07 19.17 9.29
C THR A 20 -2.66 18.18 8.29
N ASN A 21 -3.08 17.01 8.77
CA ASN A 21 -3.80 16.06 7.95
C ASN A 21 -5.14 16.69 7.55
N PRO A 22 -5.41 16.89 6.25
CA PRO A 22 -6.62 17.60 5.79
C PRO A 22 -7.91 16.85 6.10
N TYR A 23 -7.84 15.57 6.52
CA TYR A 23 -9.02 14.73 6.79
C TYR A 23 -9.25 14.45 8.28
N THR A 24 -8.22 14.47 9.12
CA THR A 24 -8.36 14.22 10.56
C THR A 24 -8.14 15.47 11.40
N GLY A 25 -7.61 16.56 10.83
CA GLY A 25 -7.27 17.79 11.55
C GLY A 25 -6.08 17.65 12.50
N GLU A 26 -5.45 16.47 12.58
CA GLU A 26 -4.30 16.23 13.47
C GLU A 26 -3.00 16.77 12.86
N GLN A 27 -2.19 17.38 13.70
CA GLN A 27 -0.84 17.81 13.32
C GLN A 27 0.09 16.59 13.29
N GLN A 28 0.63 16.29 12.12
CA GLN A 28 1.60 15.22 11.94
C GLN A 28 2.94 15.80 11.53
N VAL A 29 4.02 15.24 12.09
CA VAL A 29 5.37 15.53 11.59
C VAL A 29 5.47 14.92 10.19
N SER A 30 5.77 15.74 9.18
CA SER A 30 5.94 15.27 7.81
C SER A 30 7.01 14.18 7.76
N LYS A 31 6.62 12.97 7.38
CA LYS A 31 7.54 11.82 7.21
C LYS A 31 8.60 12.07 6.15
N GLY A 32 8.33 12.98 5.22
CA GLY A 32 9.31 13.45 4.24
C GLY A 32 10.54 14.09 4.87
N LEU A 33 10.37 14.76 6.01
CA LEU A 33 11.50 15.40 6.71
C LEU A 33 12.36 14.38 7.47
N LEU A 34 11.74 13.31 8.01
CA LEU A 34 12.47 12.23 8.70
C LEU A 34 13.30 11.38 7.73
N GLY A 35 12.83 11.24 6.47
CA GLY A 35 13.57 10.51 5.43
C GLY A 35 14.73 11.29 4.78
N ALA A 36 14.66 12.64 4.79
CA ALA A 36 15.66 13.47 4.12
C ALA A 36 17.06 13.42 4.77
N GLY A 37 17.13 13.14 6.08
CA GLY A 37 18.41 13.08 6.82
C GLY A 37 19.21 11.79 6.61
N THR A 38 18.56 10.67 6.31
CA THR A 38 19.21 9.34 6.19
C THR A 38 19.18 8.77 4.77
N GLY A 39 18.28 9.23 3.90
CA GLY A 39 18.05 8.65 2.58
C GLY A 39 19.05 9.09 1.51
N ALA A 40 19.63 10.30 1.61
CA ALA A 40 20.52 10.82 0.57
C ALA A 40 21.85 10.07 0.46
N ALA A 41 22.32 9.43 1.55
CA ALA A 41 23.57 8.66 1.55
C ALA A 41 23.38 7.19 1.14
N VAL A 42 22.18 6.62 1.29
CA VAL A 42 21.90 5.20 1.04
C VAL A 42 21.35 4.94 -0.35
N GLY A 43 20.61 5.90 -0.93
CA GLY A 43 19.95 5.72 -2.23
C GLY A 43 20.90 5.55 -3.42
N ALA A 44 22.06 6.22 -3.41
CA ALA A 44 23.03 6.15 -4.52
C ALA A 44 23.83 4.83 -4.55
N ALA A 45 24.01 4.17 -3.41
CA ALA A 45 24.78 2.92 -3.32
C ALA A 45 23.90 1.65 -3.50
N ALA A 46 22.60 1.73 -3.21
CA ALA A 46 21.71 0.56 -3.24
C ALA A 46 21.30 0.14 -4.66
N GLY A 47 21.25 1.08 -5.61
CA GLY A 47 20.85 0.79 -7.00
C GLY A 47 21.83 -0.12 -7.75
N ALA A 48 23.10 -0.15 -7.36
CA ALA A 48 24.15 -0.86 -8.07
C ALA A 48 24.38 -2.31 -7.60
N LEU A 49 23.84 -2.72 -6.43
CA LEU A 49 24.19 -3.99 -5.78
C LEU A 49 23.06 -5.02 -5.67
N LEU A 50 21.86 -4.77 -6.21
CA LEU A 50 20.66 -5.59 -5.94
C LEU A 50 20.35 -6.67 -7.00
N GLY A 51 21.34 -7.18 -7.71
CA GLY A 51 21.16 -8.13 -8.82
C GLY A 51 20.77 -9.58 -8.49
N HIS A 52 20.89 -10.05 -7.27
CA HIS A 52 20.67 -11.48 -6.99
C HIS A 52 20.02 -11.72 -5.62
N THR A 53 18.86 -12.37 -5.59
CA THR A 53 18.38 -13.37 -4.62
C THR A 53 16.99 -13.28 -4.02
N THR A 54 16.00 -12.51 -4.49
CA THR A 54 14.60 -12.78 -4.08
C THR A 54 13.58 -12.29 -5.11
N SER A 55 12.39 -12.91 -5.17
CA SER A 55 11.31 -12.52 -6.10
C SER A 55 10.91 -11.02 -5.99
N LEU A 56 10.94 -10.46 -4.78
CA LEU A 56 10.68 -9.05 -4.53
C LEU A 56 11.78 -8.15 -5.14
N LYS A 57 13.05 -8.53 -4.99
CA LYS A 57 14.19 -7.81 -5.58
C LYS A 57 14.16 -7.85 -7.10
N THR A 58 13.77 -8.98 -7.68
CA THR A 58 13.64 -9.14 -9.13
C THR A 58 12.53 -8.26 -9.70
N ARG A 59 11.37 -8.17 -9.02
CA ARG A 59 10.27 -7.28 -9.41
C ARG A 59 10.72 -5.81 -9.35
N LYS A 60 11.36 -5.40 -8.26
CA LYS A 60 11.92 -4.04 -8.11
C LYS A 60 12.92 -3.73 -9.21
N ALA A 61 13.87 -4.63 -9.47
CA ALA A 61 14.88 -4.43 -10.52
C ALA A 61 14.25 -4.34 -11.92
N ALA A 62 13.24 -5.14 -12.22
CA ALA A 62 12.54 -5.09 -13.49
C ALA A 62 11.81 -3.76 -13.70
N LEU A 63 11.13 -3.25 -12.68
CA LEU A 63 10.39 -1.99 -12.73
C LEU A 63 11.32 -0.78 -12.81
N VAL A 64 12.42 -0.77 -12.07
CA VAL A 64 13.44 0.29 -12.16
C VAL A 64 14.12 0.26 -13.53
N GLY A 65 14.42 -0.93 -14.05
CA GLY A 65 15.00 -1.10 -15.39
C GLY A 65 14.03 -0.70 -16.52
N ALA A 66 12.71 -0.79 -16.29
CA ALA A 66 11.68 -0.37 -17.24
C ALA A 66 11.42 1.16 -17.21
N GLY A 67 12.21 1.93 -16.44
CA GLY A 67 12.09 3.39 -16.40
C GLY A 67 11.09 3.94 -15.37
N LEU A 68 10.49 3.10 -14.55
CA LEU A 68 9.79 3.53 -13.34
C LEU A 68 10.85 3.84 -12.28
N GLY A 69 11.34 5.06 -12.20
CA GLY A 69 12.40 5.44 -11.27
C GLY A 69 12.07 5.05 -9.82
N ALA A 70 13.10 4.62 -9.07
CA ALA A 70 12.96 4.40 -7.63
C ALA A 70 12.77 5.74 -6.91
N LEU A 71 11.91 5.74 -5.90
CA LEU A 71 11.77 6.89 -5.00
C LEU A 71 13.03 6.99 -4.12
N ALA A 72 13.70 8.13 -4.15
CA ALA A 72 14.92 8.35 -3.37
C ALA A 72 14.65 9.24 -2.15
N GLY A 73 15.10 8.81 -0.99
CA GLY A 73 15.20 9.63 0.21
C GLY A 73 13.89 10.21 0.72
N GLY A 74 13.88 11.49 1.07
CA GLY A 74 12.73 12.19 1.68
C GLY A 74 11.46 12.28 0.83
N GLY A 75 11.54 11.96 -0.47
CA GLY A 75 10.37 11.93 -1.36
C GLY A 75 9.39 10.77 -1.08
N ILE A 76 9.87 9.66 -0.48
CA ILE A 76 9.04 8.47 -0.20
C ILE A 76 7.88 8.82 0.72
N GLY A 77 8.15 9.46 1.85
CA GLY A 77 7.14 9.79 2.84
C GLY A 77 6.03 10.64 2.23
N MET A 78 6.38 11.75 1.58
CA MET A 78 5.41 12.66 0.94
C MET A 78 4.61 11.95 -0.18
N TYR A 79 5.27 11.14 -0.98
CA TYR A 79 4.62 10.40 -2.05
C TYR A 79 3.55 9.45 -1.50
N MET A 80 3.90 8.70 -0.47
CA MET A 80 2.98 7.76 0.15
C MET A 80 1.90 8.44 1.00
N ASP A 81 2.20 9.57 1.64
CA ASP A 81 1.22 10.37 2.40
C ASP A 81 0.17 10.98 1.44
N ASN A 82 0.59 11.51 0.29
CA ASN A 82 -0.32 12.02 -0.74
C ASN A 82 -1.18 10.89 -1.35
N GLN A 83 -0.59 9.72 -1.59
CA GLN A 83 -1.32 8.55 -2.05
C GLN A 83 -2.38 8.11 -1.03
N GLU A 84 -2.02 8.03 0.26
CA GLU A 84 -2.94 7.70 1.34
C GLU A 84 -4.12 8.66 1.40
N ALA A 85 -3.84 9.97 1.40
CA ALA A 85 -4.86 11.00 1.43
C ALA A 85 -5.84 10.87 0.26
N LYS A 86 -5.33 10.62 -0.94
CA LYS A 86 -6.14 10.45 -2.14
C LYS A 86 -6.97 9.17 -2.12
N LEU A 87 -6.39 8.07 -1.62
CA LEU A 87 -7.13 6.81 -1.40
C LEU A 87 -8.28 7.02 -0.42
N ARG A 88 -8.03 7.65 0.74
CA ARG A 88 -9.07 7.95 1.73
C ARG A 88 -10.18 8.81 1.17
N GLN A 89 -9.83 9.83 0.38
CA GLN A 89 -10.81 10.69 -0.27
C GLN A 89 -11.70 9.92 -1.24
N ARG A 90 -11.11 9.10 -2.10
CA ARG A 90 -11.85 8.39 -3.14
C ARG A 90 -12.65 7.20 -2.61
N LEU A 91 -12.18 6.59 -1.52
CA LEU A 91 -12.80 5.42 -0.90
C LEU A 91 -13.71 5.78 0.28
N ALA A 92 -13.97 7.06 0.52
CA ALA A 92 -14.92 7.50 1.52
C ALA A 92 -16.28 6.83 1.27
N ASN A 93 -16.88 6.23 2.31
CA ASN A 93 -18.16 5.52 2.27
C ASN A 93 -18.22 4.25 1.39
N SER A 94 -17.09 3.77 0.85
CA SER A 94 -17.04 2.52 0.08
C SER A 94 -17.03 1.24 0.94
N GLY A 95 -16.82 1.39 2.25
CA GLY A 95 -16.58 0.26 3.15
C GLY A 95 -15.14 -0.28 3.14
N VAL A 96 -14.26 0.27 2.31
CA VAL A 96 -12.83 -0.04 2.29
C VAL A 96 -12.10 0.86 3.28
N SER A 97 -11.31 0.26 4.17
CA SER A 97 -10.45 1.03 5.08
C SER A 97 -9.06 1.20 4.49
N VAL A 98 -8.46 2.37 4.73
CA VAL A 98 -7.09 2.71 4.35
C VAL A 98 -6.28 2.98 5.60
N THR A 99 -5.22 2.20 5.81
CA THR A 99 -4.37 2.28 7.00
C THR A 99 -2.90 2.40 6.59
N ARG A 100 -2.16 3.29 7.25
CA ARG A 100 -0.72 3.40 7.09
C ARG A 100 -0.01 2.41 8.00
N VAL A 101 0.89 1.60 7.44
CA VAL A 101 1.75 0.68 8.19
C VAL A 101 3.20 0.89 7.74
N GLY A 102 4.00 1.54 8.58
CA GLY A 102 5.36 1.93 8.20
C GLY A 102 5.35 2.83 6.96
N ASP A 103 6.08 2.43 5.92
CA ASP A 103 6.13 3.13 4.63
C ASP A 103 5.10 2.62 3.61
N SER A 104 4.20 1.74 4.02
CA SER A 104 3.20 1.13 3.14
C SER A 104 1.79 1.61 3.46
N ASN A 105 0.94 1.69 2.45
CA ASN A 105 -0.51 1.86 2.62
C ASN A 105 -1.19 0.51 2.49
N VAL A 106 -2.11 0.19 3.39
CA VAL A 106 -2.89 -1.05 3.37
C VAL A 106 -4.36 -0.71 3.19
N LEU A 107 -4.96 -1.28 2.14
CA LEU A 107 -6.40 -1.24 1.92
C LEU A 107 -6.98 -2.57 2.39
N ASN A 108 -7.98 -2.50 3.27
CA ASN A 108 -8.74 -3.67 3.69
C ASN A 108 -10.13 -3.63 3.05
N MET A 109 -10.43 -4.65 2.25
CA MET A 109 -11.67 -4.84 1.50
C MET A 109 -12.45 -6.00 2.11
N PRO A 110 -13.50 -5.75 2.93
CA PRO A 110 -14.33 -6.81 3.48
C PRO A 110 -14.98 -7.65 2.39
N SER A 111 -14.95 -9.00 2.54
CA SER A 111 -15.47 -9.90 1.49
C SER A 111 -16.97 -9.76 1.26
N ASN A 112 -17.75 -9.40 2.29
CA ASN A 112 -19.21 -9.27 2.17
C ASN A 112 -19.66 -8.16 1.19
N ILE A 113 -18.86 -7.11 1.02
CA ILE A 113 -19.12 -6.05 0.04
C ILE A 113 -18.48 -6.36 -1.32
N THR A 114 -17.40 -7.14 -1.34
CA THR A 114 -16.60 -7.41 -2.54
C THR A 114 -17.09 -8.64 -3.30
N PHE A 115 -17.53 -9.70 -2.60
CA PHE A 115 -17.92 -11.00 -3.19
C PHE A 115 -19.25 -11.50 -2.60
N ASP A 116 -19.92 -12.38 -3.35
CA ASP A 116 -20.98 -13.20 -2.80
C ASP A 116 -20.41 -14.37 -1.97
N SER A 117 -21.28 -15.00 -1.12
CA SER A 117 -20.87 -16.15 -0.32
C SER A 117 -20.34 -17.25 -1.24
N ASP A 118 -19.23 -17.87 -0.85
CA ASP A 118 -18.54 -18.92 -1.61
C ASP A 118 -18.11 -18.54 -3.04
N ARG A 119 -18.21 -17.26 -3.41
CA ARG A 119 -17.81 -16.78 -4.73
C ARG A 119 -16.47 -16.07 -4.66
N SER A 120 -15.82 -16.03 -5.82
CA SER A 120 -14.59 -15.26 -6.04
C SER A 120 -14.75 -14.19 -7.13
N ASP A 121 -15.91 -14.12 -7.77
CA ASP A 121 -16.21 -13.06 -8.74
C ASP A 121 -16.56 -11.78 -7.99
N VAL A 122 -15.93 -10.68 -8.40
CA VAL A 122 -16.21 -9.35 -7.81
C VAL A 122 -17.64 -8.94 -8.12
N LYS A 123 -18.36 -8.48 -7.09
CA LYS A 123 -19.73 -7.97 -7.25
C LYS A 123 -19.76 -6.76 -8.17
N PRO A 124 -20.78 -6.64 -9.05
CA PRO A 124 -20.92 -5.48 -9.94
C PRO A 124 -20.91 -4.14 -9.20
N GLY A 125 -21.55 -4.05 -8.04
CA GLY A 125 -21.58 -2.83 -7.22
C GLY A 125 -20.24 -2.44 -6.60
N PHE A 126 -19.21 -3.30 -6.67
CA PHE A 126 -17.89 -3.00 -6.15
C PHE A 126 -16.91 -2.49 -7.22
N TYR A 127 -17.29 -2.55 -8.50
CA TYR A 127 -16.42 -2.09 -9.59
C TYR A 127 -16.07 -0.60 -9.51
N ASP A 128 -17.01 0.26 -9.11
CA ASP A 128 -16.73 1.71 -8.96
C ASP A 128 -15.67 1.97 -7.86
N THR A 129 -15.68 1.16 -6.81
CA THR A 129 -14.65 1.20 -5.77
C THR A 129 -13.29 0.79 -6.34
N LEU A 130 -13.21 -0.31 -7.09
CA LEU A 130 -11.97 -0.75 -7.73
C LEU A 130 -11.49 0.23 -8.81
N ASN A 131 -12.39 0.87 -9.55
CA ASN A 131 -12.03 1.94 -10.49
C ASN A 131 -11.39 3.12 -9.75
N SER A 132 -11.94 3.51 -8.60
CA SER A 132 -11.38 4.55 -7.76
C SER A 132 -9.96 4.20 -7.26
N VAL A 133 -9.73 2.94 -6.90
CA VAL A 133 -8.41 2.42 -6.55
C VAL A 133 -7.47 2.47 -7.75
N ALA A 134 -7.91 1.99 -8.92
CA ALA A 134 -7.12 1.95 -10.13
C ALA A 134 -6.61 3.34 -10.56
N ILE A 135 -7.46 4.37 -10.48
CA ILE A 135 -7.08 5.77 -10.79
C ILE A 135 -5.92 6.23 -9.90
N VAL A 136 -5.97 5.92 -8.59
CA VAL A 136 -4.88 6.29 -7.68
C VAL A 136 -3.61 5.49 -8.00
N PHE A 137 -3.74 4.20 -8.33
CA PHE A 137 -2.58 3.37 -8.69
C PHE A 137 -1.94 3.75 -10.02
N GLN A 138 -2.70 4.33 -10.95
CA GLN A 138 -2.17 4.93 -12.19
C GLN A 138 -1.38 6.20 -11.90
N GLU A 139 -1.92 7.07 -11.06
CA GLU A 139 -1.26 8.33 -10.67
C GLU A 139 0.00 8.06 -9.83
N TYR A 140 -0.06 7.09 -8.91
CA TYR A 140 1.04 6.71 -8.03
C TYR A 140 1.68 5.40 -8.52
N ASN A 141 2.35 5.47 -9.67
CA ASN A 141 2.87 4.29 -10.37
C ASN A 141 4.19 3.73 -9.80
N GLN A 142 4.89 4.48 -8.93
CA GLN A 142 6.16 4.06 -8.31
C GLN A 142 5.94 3.24 -7.04
N THR A 143 5.03 2.27 -7.09
CA THR A 143 4.73 1.37 -5.98
C THR A 143 4.54 -0.07 -6.45
N LEU A 144 4.86 -1.01 -5.55
CA LEU A 144 4.50 -2.42 -5.66
C LEU A 144 3.16 -2.65 -4.96
N ILE A 145 2.40 -3.63 -5.44
CA ILE A 145 1.04 -3.91 -5.00
C ILE A 145 0.95 -5.40 -4.69
N ASP A 146 0.77 -5.73 -3.43
CA ASP A 146 0.58 -7.11 -2.98
C ASP A 146 -0.89 -7.29 -2.60
N VAL A 147 -1.57 -8.21 -3.29
CA VAL A 147 -3.00 -8.52 -3.08
C VAL A 147 -3.09 -9.86 -2.37
N VAL A 148 -3.58 -9.84 -1.14
CA VAL A 148 -3.64 -11.01 -0.26
C VAL A 148 -5.10 -11.29 0.12
N GLY A 149 -5.55 -12.53 -0.11
CA GLY A 149 -6.86 -12.97 0.29
C GLY A 149 -6.83 -13.72 1.61
N HIS A 150 -7.87 -13.56 2.41
CA HIS A 150 -8.07 -14.25 3.69
C HIS A 150 -9.49 -14.78 3.81
N THR A 151 -9.65 -15.83 4.60
CA THR A 151 -10.94 -16.42 4.99
C THR A 151 -11.11 -16.41 6.51
N ASP A 152 -12.25 -16.79 6.98
CA ASP A 152 -12.42 -17.30 8.35
C ASP A 152 -12.02 -18.78 8.43
N SER A 153 -12.22 -19.40 9.60
CA SER A 153 -11.87 -20.79 9.86
C SER A 153 -12.98 -21.79 9.48
N ASP A 154 -14.01 -21.39 8.74
CA ASP A 154 -15.03 -22.31 8.28
C ASP A 154 -14.55 -23.05 7.00
N GLY A 155 -14.60 -24.38 7.03
CA GLY A 155 -14.14 -25.23 5.93
C GLY A 155 -12.77 -25.87 6.17
N SER A 156 -12.20 -26.49 5.13
CA SER A 156 -10.85 -27.04 5.20
C SER A 156 -9.80 -26.00 4.85
N ALA A 157 -8.59 -26.14 5.41
CA ALA A 157 -7.47 -25.25 5.13
C ALA A 157 -7.15 -25.17 3.61
N ASP A 158 -7.17 -26.31 2.90
CA ASP A 158 -6.95 -26.35 1.46
C ASP A 158 -8.00 -25.54 0.69
N TYR A 159 -9.28 -25.73 1.05
CA TYR A 159 -10.39 -24.98 0.44
C TYR A 159 -10.25 -23.48 0.70
N ASN A 160 -9.94 -23.08 1.94
CA ASN A 160 -9.74 -21.71 2.35
C ASN A 160 -8.54 -21.07 1.65
N GLY A 161 -7.45 -21.79 1.51
CA GLY A 161 -6.27 -21.37 0.73
C GLY A 161 -6.62 -21.08 -0.73
N ASP A 162 -7.33 -22.00 -1.37
CA ASP A 162 -7.76 -21.84 -2.76
C ASP A 162 -8.78 -20.71 -2.95
N LEU A 163 -9.78 -20.60 -2.09
CA LEU A 163 -10.81 -19.57 -2.16
C LEU A 163 -10.18 -18.17 -1.99
N SER A 164 -9.31 -18.02 -1.00
CA SER A 164 -8.63 -16.76 -0.72
C SER A 164 -7.76 -16.33 -1.89
N ARG A 165 -7.02 -17.27 -2.50
CA ARG A 165 -6.20 -16.99 -3.69
C ARG A 165 -7.05 -16.62 -4.90
N ARG A 166 -8.17 -17.29 -5.17
CA ARG A 166 -9.08 -16.94 -6.27
C ARG A 166 -9.65 -15.54 -6.09
N ARG A 167 -10.03 -15.13 -4.86
CA ARG A 167 -10.53 -13.78 -4.56
C ARG A 167 -9.47 -12.72 -4.79
N ALA A 168 -8.27 -12.90 -4.27
CA ALA A 168 -7.14 -12.00 -4.52
C ALA A 168 -6.83 -11.87 -6.02
N SER A 169 -6.85 -13.00 -6.75
CA SER A 169 -6.63 -13.02 -8.20
C SER A 169 -7.70 -12.26 -8.97
N SER A 170 -8.97 -12.31 -8.53
CA SER A 170 -10.05 -11.59 -9.21
C SER A 170 -9.93 -10.08 -9.05
N VAL A 171 -9.55 -9.60 -7.86
CA VAL A 171 -9.25 -8.18 -7.62
C VAL A 171 -8.04 -7.75 -8.46
N ALA A 172 -6.94 -8.49 -8.42
CA ALA A 172 -5.74 -8.15 -9.17
C ALA A 172 -5.99 -8.13 -10.69
N ARG A 173 -6.71 -9.11 -11.23
CA ARG A 173 -7.08 -9.14 -12.66
C ARG A 173 -7.93 -7.94 -13.06
N TYR A 174 -8.88 -7.55 -12.21
CA TYR A 174 -9.68 -6.36 -12.49
C TYR A 174 -8.81 -5.11 -12.54
N LEU A 175 -7.94 -4.92 -11.55
CA LEU A 175 -7.05 -3.76 -11.48
C LEU A 175 -6.05 -3.72 -12.65
N THR A 176 -5.46 -4.86 -13.03
CA THR A 176 -4.53 -4.92 -14.17
C THR A 176 -5.25 -4.66 -15.51
N ALA A 177 -6.53 -5.03 -15.65
CA ALA A 177 -7.33 -4.68 -16.80
C ALA A 177 -7.57 -3.15 -16.95
N GLN A 178 -7.36 -2.37 -15.88
CA GLN A 178 -7.37 -0.90 -15.90
C GLN A 178 -6.02 -0.29 -16.31
N GLN A 179 -5.25 -0.95 -17.17
CA GLN A 179 -3.96 -0.46 -17.70
C GLN A 179 -2.85 -0.30 -16.65
N LEU A 180 -2.95 -1.00 -15.53
CA LEU A 180 -1.86 -1.07 -14.54
C LEU A 180 -0.84 -2.13 -14.96
N ASP A 181 0.45 -1.83 -14.78
CA ASP A 181 1.54 -2.78 -15.10
C ASP A 181 1.42 -4.04 -14.23
N PRO A 182 1.20 -5.24 -14.83
CA PRO A 182 1.09 -6.49 -14.09
C PRO A 182 2.34 -6.83 -13.25
N ASN A 183 3.53 -6.35 -13.63
CA ASN A 183 4.77 -6.58 -12.88
C ASN A 183 4.76 -5.91 -11.50
N ARG A 184 3.89 -4.91 -11.28
CA ARG A 184 3.70 -4.29 -9.97
C ARG A 184 2.97 -5.20 -8.99
N PHE A 185 2.23 -6.20 -9.47
CA PHE A 185 1.34 -7.01 -8.66
C PHE A 185 1.99 -8.32 -8.18
N SER A 186 1.68 -8.69 -6.94
CA SER A 186 1.82 -10.02 -6.38
C SER A 186 0.47 -10.47 -5.86
N VAL A 187 0.15 -11.75 -5.98
CA VAL A 187 -1.14 -12.31 -5.57
C VAL A 187 -0.91 -13.51 -4.69
N GLU A 188 -1.50 -13.49 -3.50
CA GLU A 188 -1.38 -14.58 -2.54
C GLU A 188 -2.73 -14.91 -1.88
N GLY A 189 -2.93 -16.17 -1.51
CA GLY A 189 -4.00 -16.63 -0.65
C GLY A 189 -3.43 -17.16 0.65
N ARG A 190 -3.84 -16.62 1.77
CA ARG A 190 -3.43 -17.01 3.13
C ARG A 190 -4.52 -17.84 3.83
N GLY A 191 -5.68 -18.03 3.19
CA GLY A 191 -6.76 -18.74 3.84
C GLY A 191 -7.07 -18.18 5.22
N GLU A 192 -7.11 -19.06 6.21
CA GLU A 192 -7.40 -18.75 7.63
C GLU A 192 -6.16 -18.49 8.50
N GLU A 193 -4.96 -18.53 7.91
CA GLU A 193 -3.68 -18.52 8.65
C GLU A 193 -3.39 -17.19 9.38
N GLU A 194 -3.93 -16.07 8.89
CA GLU A 194 -3.65 -14.73 9.41
C GLU A 194 -4.95 -14.01 9.85
N PRO A 195 -5.58 -14.45 10.95
CA PRO A 195 -6.80 -13.83 11.43
C PRO A 195 -6.52 -12.47 12.09
N ILE A 196 -7.36 -11.47 11.84
CA ILE A 196 -7.34 -10.14 12.50
C ILE A 196 -8.37 -10.02 13.62
N ALA A 197 -9.23 -11.04 13.78
CA ALA A 197 -10.25 -11.11 14.82
C ALA A 197 -10.48 -12.57 15.23
N THR A 198 -11.20 -12.79 16.34
CA THR A 198 -11.55 -14.14 16.76
C THR A 198 -12.49 -14.82 15.75
N ASN A 199 -12.23 -16.11 15.46
CA ASN A 199 -13.13 -16.95 14.69
C ASN A 199 -14.29 -17.54 15.51
N ALA A 200 -14.39 -17.22 16.82
CA ALA A 200 -15.45 -17.71 17.67
C ALA A 200 -16.78 -16.96 17.53
N SER A 201 -16.77 -15.75 16.93
CA SER A 201 -17.98 -14.95 16.71
C SER A 201 -18.24 -14.70 15.21
N ALA A 202 -19.49 -14.48 14.85
CA ALA A 202 -19.88 -14.17 13.47
C ALA A 202 -19.24 -12.87 12.98
N GLU A 203 -19.15 -11.86 13.84
CA GLU A 203 -18.54 -10.56 13.57
C GLU A 203 -17.03 -10.71 13.35
N GLY A 204 -16.35 -11.52 14.16
CA GLY A 204 -14.93 -11.79 14.02
C GLY A 204 -14.63 -12.55 12.73
N LYS A 205 -15.41 -13.59 12.40
CA LYS A 205 -15.33 -14.30 11.11
C LYS A 205 -15.52 -13.33 9.94
N ALA A 206 -16.52 -12.44 10.01
CA ALA A 206 -16.76 -11.45 8.96
C ALA A 206 -15.56 -10.51 8.74
N ARG A 207 -14.84 -10.14 9.80
CA ARG A 207 -13.61 -9.34 9.71
C ARG A 207 -12.44 -10.13 9.12
N ASN A 208 -12.35 -11.43 9.39
CA ASN A 208 -11.31 -12.29 8.84
C ASN A 208 -11.49 -12.51 7.33
N ARG A 209 -12.73 -12.61 6.85
CA ARG A 209 -13.04 -12.72 5.41
C ARG A 209 -12.78 -11.38 4.70
N ARG A 210 -11.60 -11.20 4.13
CA ARG A 210 -11.18 -9.95 3.49
C ARG A 210 -10.19 -10.18 2.36
N VAL A 211 -10.01 -9.16 1.53
CA VAL A 211 -8.84 -9.01 0.66
C VAL A 211 -8.09 -7.77 1.11
N GLU A 212 -6.81 -7.92 1.35
CA GLU A 212 -5.90 -6.82 1.65
C GLU A 212 -5.07 -6.45 0.41
N ILE A 213 -4.89 -5.15 0.17
CA ILE A 213 -3.95 -4.65 -0.82
C ILE A 213 -2.89 -3.83 -0.08
N THR A 214 -1.68 -4.36 -0.03
CA THR A 214 -0.52 -3.64 0.51
C THR A 214 0.22 -2.93 -0.61
N ILE A 215 0.39 -1.61 -0.47
CA ILE A 215 1.04 -0.75 -1.44
C ILE A 215 2.36 -0.31 -0.86
N GLN A 216 3.46 -0.76 -1.45
CA GLN A 216 4.82 -0.49 -1.00
C GLN A 216 5.52 0.45 -1.97
N PRO A 217 6.32 1.43 -1.49
CA PRO A 217 7.10 2.28 -2.37
C PRO A 217 8.17 1.46 -3.12
N LEU A 218 8.41 1.82 -4.36
CA LEU A 218 9.50 1.28 -5.17
C LEU A 218 10.79 2.01 -4.77
N THR A 219 11.60 1.37 -3.92
CA THR A 219 12.86 1.91 -3.37
C THR A 219 14.04 1.05 -3.73
#